data_d72f7b95ce4b09d687a95817c3991a45
#
_entry.id   d72f7b95ce4b09d687a95817c3991a45
#
_cell.length_a   1.000
_cell.length_b   1.000
_cell.length_c   1.000
_cell.angle_alpha   90.00
_cell.angle_beta   90.00
_cell.angle_gamma   90.00
#
_symmetry.space_group_name_H-M   'P 1'
#
loop_
_entity.id
_entity.type
_entity.pdbx_description
1 polymer ?
#
loop_
_entity_poly.entity_id
_entity_poly.type
_entity_poly.pdbx_seq_one_letter_code
_entity_poly.pdbx_strand_id
1 'polypeptide(L)'
;KKVIGELLIHMDLFEGLKSKIVGKEIRVVFPEGNDIRIIGAAVRLAADKLVKPILLGDPKEIHDIGKAQGFLTELVSIIDPNEFEDRQKLVDGFLERRAGKATPEQAEGLMDNHNYFGTMMTYLGYADAMVSGAVHSTGDTVRPALQIIKTKPGVSRTSGAFIMTKRNETYLFSDCAININPNAQELAEIAVESAKTAELFDIEPVVAMLSFSTKGSAAGPDVEKVVEATKIAQDLAPQYKIDGELQFDAAFVPSVAKLKSPESEVAGQAKVYVFPEIQSGNIGY
;
A
#
# COMPACT_ATOMS: atom_id res chain seq x y z
N LYS A 1 12.16 27.11 -32.86
CA LYS A 1 12.21 27.19 -31.35
C LYS A 1 10.96 26.68 -30.68
N LYS A 2 10.23 25.69 -31.26
CA LYS A 2 8.97 25.14 -30.69
C LYS A 2 8.89 23.61 -30.71
N VAL A 3 10.01 22.89 -30.84
CA VAL A 3 10.06 21.43 -30.99
C VAL A 3 10.95 20.76 -29.90
N ILE A 4 11.45 21.51 -28.92
CA ILE A 4 12.31 20.98 -27.84
C ILE A 4 11.54 20.84 -26.50
N GLY A 5 10.25 21.17 -26.48
CA GLY A 5 9.43 21.17 -25.25
C GLY A 5 8.63 19.89 -24.96
N GLU A 6 8.61 18.90 -25.85
CA GLU A 6 7.72 17.73 -25.74
C GLU A 6 8.45 16.38 -25.65
N LEU A 7 9.75 16.37 -25.42
CA LEU A 7 10.44 15.16 -24.96
C LEU A 7 10.55 15.17 -23.42
N LEU A 8 9.45 15.36 -22.74
CA LEU A 8 9.27 14.83 -21.40
C LEU A 8 9.16 13.31 -21.60
N ILE A 9 10.32 12.66 -21.52
CA ILE A 9 10.41 11.21 -21.33
C ILE A 9 9.46 10.91 -20.17
N HIS A 10 8.30 10.31 -20.45
CA HIS A 10 7.52 9.65 -19.44
C HIS A 10 8.45 8.55 -18.90
N MET A 11 9.15 8.83 -17.81
CA MET A 11 9.85 7.80 -17.07
C MET A 11 8.79 6.77 -16.70
N ASP A 12 9.02 5.52 -17.08
CA ASP A 12 8.21 4.41 -16.61
C ASP A 12 8.10 4.54 -15.08
N LEU A 13 6.89 4.37 -14.53
CA LEU A 13 6.62 4.45 -13.09
C LEU A 13 7.71 3.73 -12.28
N PHE A 14 8.09 2.54 -12.71
CA PHE A 14 9.11 1.73 -12.02
C PHE A 14 10.51 2.35 -12.09
N GLU A 15 10.90 2.95 -13.20
CA GLU A 15 12.21 3.63 -13.30
C GLU A 15 12.23 4.90 -12.42
N GLY A 16 11.11 5.62 -12.34
CA GLY A 16 10.96 6.72 -11.40
C GLY A 16 11.11 6.29 -9.94
N LEU A 17 10.45 5.19 -9.56
CA LEU A 17 10.53 4.64 -8.20
C LEU A 17 11.94 4.09 -7.88
N LYS A 18 12.56 3.35 -8.80
CA LYS A 18 13.93 2.84 -8.63
C LYS A 18 14.94 3.98 -8.40
N SER A 19 14.83 5.06 -9.15
CA SER A 19 15.71 6.22 -8.99
C SER A 19 15.65 6.85 -7.60
N LYS A 20 14.51 6.73 -6.92
CA LYS A 20 14.31 7.25 -5.56
C LYS A 20 15.00 6.41 -4.48
N ILE A 21 15.29 5.13 -4.73
CA ILE A 21 15.81 4.18 -3.73
C ILE A 21 17.19 3.63 -4.02
N VAL A 22 17.65 3.64 -5.27
CA VAL A 22 18.95 3.08 -5.66
C VAL A 22 20.09 3.68 -4.82
N GLY A 23 20.95 2.81 -4.28
CA GLY A 23 22.10 3.20 -3.46
C GLY A 23 21.79 3.65 -2.04
N LYS A 24 20.53 3.65 -1.60
CA LYS A 24 20.15 4.00 -0.22
C LYS A 24 20.31 2.87 0.78
N GLU A 25 20.69 1.68 0.33
CA GLU A 25 20.96 0.51 1.18
C GLU A 25 19.80 0.11 2.11
N ILE A 26 18.56 0.36 1.69
CA ILE A 26 17.34 0.06 2.44
C ILE A 26 17.26 -1.45 2.68
N ARG A 27 17.15 -1.87 3.94
CA ARG A 27 17.01 -3.28 4.32
C ARG A 27 15.53 -3.66 4.28
N VAL A 28 15.20 -4.65 3.47
CA VAL A 28 13.82 -5.13 3.32
C VAL A 28 13.73 -6.59 3.71
N VAL A 29 12.91 -6.90 4.70
CA VAL A 29 12.67 -8.28 5.13
C VAL A 29 11.51 -8.90 4.37
N PHE A 30 11.70 -10.13 3.90
CA PHE A 30 10.75 -10.95 3.18
C PHE A 30 10.45 -12.21 4.01
N PRO A 31 9.31 -12.27 4.72
CA PRO A 31 8.96 -13.41 5.60
C PRO A 31 8.80 -14.74 4.88
N GLU A 32 8.47 -14.69 3.58
CA GLU A 32 8.20 -15.87 2.74
C GLU A 32 9.46 -16.30 1.97
N GLY A 33 10.59 -16.41 2.71
CA GLY A 33 11.92 -16.57 2.13
C GLY A 33 12.15 -17.89 1.39
N ASN A 34 11.33 -18.90 1.60
CA ASN A 34 11.39 -20.17 0.85
C ASN A 34 10.47 -20.18 -0.40
N ASP A 35 9.71 -19.13 -0.68
CA ASP A 35 8.94 -19.03 -1.92
C ASP A 35 9.87 -18.65 -3.09
N ILE A 36 9.83 -19.46 -4.15
CA ILE A 36 10.70 -19.32 -5.32
C ILE A 36 10.58 -17.94 -6.00
N ARG A 37 9.38 -17.33 -6.00
CA ARG A 37 9.11 -16.01 -6.57
C ARG A 37 9.78 -14.92 -5.75
N ILE A 38 9.74 -15.07 -4.42
CA ILE A 38 10.37 -14.15 -3.47
C ILE A 38 11.88 -14.24 -3.55
N ILE A 39 12.46 -15.46 -3.62
CA ILE A 39 13.91 -15.65 -3.80
C ILE A 39 14.37 -14.96 -5.08
N GLY A 40 13.68 -15.21 -6.20
CA GLY A 40 14.03 -14.61 -7.50
C GLY A 40 13.93 -13.08 -7.48
N ALA A 41 12.88 -12.53 -6.85
CA ALA A 41 12.70 -11.08 -6.70
C ALA A 41 13.80 -10.47 -5.81
N ALA A 42 14.11 -11.09 -4.67
CA ALA A 42 15.13 -10.62 -3.73
C ALA A 42 16.51 -10.59 -4.39
N VAL A 43 16.90 -11.66 -5.07
CA VAL A 43 18.20 -11.75 -5.80
C VAL A 43 18.29 -10.64 -6.85
N ARG A 44 17.23 -10.40 -7.62
CA ARG A 44 17.20 -9.34 -8.62
C ARG A 44 17.30 -7.94 -7.99
N LEU A 45 16.56 -7.69 -6.93
CA LEU A 45 16.61 -6.40 -6.21
C LEU A 45 18.01 -6.12 -5.64
N ALA A 46 18.69 -7.16 -5.13
CA ALA A 46 20.07 -7.05 -4.65
C ALA A 46 21.06 -6.79 -5.78
N ALA A 47 20.95 -7.54 -6.89
CA ALA A 47 21.81 -7.37 -8.07
C ALA A 47 21.69 -5.96 -8.68
N ASP A 48 20.47 -5.42 -8.72
CA ASP A 48 20.18 -4.07 -9.20
C ASP A 48 20.52 -2.96 -8.15
N LYS A 49 21.02 -3.35 -6.97
CA LYS A 49 21.36 -2.45 -5.85
C LYS A 49 20.22 -1.52 -5.40
N LEU A 50 18.99 -2.02 -5.52
CA LEU A 50 17.82 -1.26 -5.14
C LEU A 50 17.56 -1.31 -3.64
N VAL A 51 17.71 -2.51 -3.04
CA VAL A 51 17.58 -2.73 -1.59
C VAL A 51 18.58 -3.79 -1.12
N LYS A 52 18.69 -3.96 0.19
CA LYS A 52 19.37 -5.08 0.86
C LYS A 52 18.31 -6.08 1.35
N PRO A 53 18.00 -7.13 0.59
CA PRO A 53 16.98 -8.10 0.97
C PRO A 53 17.45 -8.99 2.13
N ILE A 54 16.50 -9.29 3.02
CA ILE A 54 16.64 -10.27 4.11
C ILE A 54 15.53 -11.30 3.93
N LEU A 55 15.88 -12.53 3.59
CA LEU A 55 14.94 -13.65 3.51
C LEU A 55 14.85 -14.35 4.87
N LEU A 56 13.63 -14.62 5.35
CA LEU A 56 13.42 -15.43 6.55
C LEU A 56 13.19 -16.89 6.19
N GLY A 57 13.88 -17.80 6.85
CA GLY A 57 13.74 -19.26 6.70
C GLY A 57 15.05 -19.99 6.85
N ASP A 58 15.01 -21.31 6.67
CA ASP A 58 16.19 -22.19 6.70
C ASP A 58 17.16 -21.83 5.56
N PRO A 59 18.40 -21.44 5.86
CA PRO A 59 19.39 -21.05 4.86
C PRO A 59 19.66 -22.17 3.85
N LYS A 60 19.71 -23.45 4.31
CA LYS A 60 19.97 -24.58 3.44
C LYS A 60 18.84 -24.77 2.43
N GLU A 61 17.59 -24.74 2.91
CA GLU A 61 16.39 -24.86 2.07
C GLU A 61 16.38 -23.74 1.00
N ILE A 62 16.58 -22.48 1.41
CA ILE A 62 16.57 -21.33 0.51
C ILE A 62 17.68 -21.43 -0.55
N HIS A 63 18.89 -21.82 -0.13
CA HIS A 63 19.99 -22.04 -1.08
C HIS A 63 19.73 -23.19 -2.06
N ASP A 64 19.15 -24.29 -1.60
CA ASP A 64 18.81 -25.43 -2.45
C ASP A 64 17.75 -25.05 -3.50
N ILE A 65 16.70 -24.31 -3.10
CA ILE A 65 15.68 -23.79 -4.01
C ILE A 65 16.30 -22.82 -5.03
N GLY A 66 17.09 -21.86 -4.55
CA GLY A 66 17.76 -20.87 -5.40
C GLY A 66 18.68 -21.54 -6.43
N LYS A 67 19.51 -22.47 -6.00
CA LYS A 67 20.42 -23.23 -6.85
C LYS A 67 19.68 -24.01 -7.94
N ALA A 68 18.56 -24.64 -7.62
CA ALA A 68 17.74 -25.38 -8.59
C ALA A 68 17.20 -24.48 -9.71
N GLN A 69 17.09 -23.17 -9.48
CA GLN A 69 16.62 -22.18 -10.44
C GLN A 69 17.72 -21.28 -11.02
N GLY A 70 18.97 -21.48 -10.60
CA GLY A 70 20.09 -20.66 -11.05
C GLY A 70 20.14 -19.26 -10.42
N PHE A 71 19.50 -19.05 -9.27
CA PHE A 71 19.54 -17.78 -8.54
C PHE A 71 20.79 -17.71 -7.67
N LEU A 72 21.46 -16.55 -7.66
CA LEU A 72 22.64 -16.27 -6.83
C LEU A 72 22.22 -15.81 -5.44
N THR A 73 21.82 -16.75 -4.58
CA THR A 73 21.33 -16.47 -3.23
C THR A 73 22.39 -15.92 -2.28
N GLU A 74 23.67 -15.93 -2.67
CA GLU A 74 24.77 -15.27 -1.96
C GLU A 74 24.68 -13.75 -1.98
N LEU A 75 23.84 -13.17 -2.86
CA LEU A 75 23.60 -11.74 -2.94
C LEU A 75 22.62 -11.22 -1.87
N VAL A 76 21.93 -12.12 -1.19
CA VAL A 76 20.92 -11.76 -0.18
C VAL A 76 21.31 -12.25 1.21
N SER A 77 20.84 -11.57 2.25
CA SER A 77 20.96 -12.07 3.62
C SER A 77 19.83 -13.08 3.89
N ILE A 78 20.17 -14.18 4.57
CA ILE A 78 19.19 -15.17 5.00
C ILE A 78 19.27 -15.28 6.52
N ILE A 79 18.15 -15.22 7.19
CA ILE A 79 18.06 -15.33 8.65
C ILE A 79 17.07 -16.46 8.99
N ASP A 80 17.57 -17.46 9.72
CA ASP A 80 16.69 -18.43 10.38
C ASP A 80 16.13 -17.80 11.66
N PRO A 81 14.80 -17.63 11.77
CA PRO A 81 14.19 -17.09 12.98
C PRO A 81 14.51 -17.88 14.25
N ASN A 82 14.81 -19.20 14.14
CA ASN A 82 15.15 -20.05 15.28
C ASN A 82 16.60 -19.85 15.76
N GLU A 83 17.49 -19.43 14.86
CA GLU A 83 18.92 -19.26 15.15
C GLU A 83 19.29 -17.76 15.30
N PHE A 84 18.30 -16.87 15.31
CA PHE A 84 18.54 -15.43 15.40
C PHE A 84 18.99 -15.04 16.80
N GLU A 85 20.21 -14.52 16.92
CA GLU A 85 20.87 -14.21 18.22
C GLU A 85 20.01 -13.29 19.10
N ASP A 86 19.35 -12.30 18.50
CA ASP A 86 18.53 -11.31 19.20
C ASP A 86 17.04 -11.69 19.29
N ARG A 87 16.68 -12.96 19.09
CA ARG A 87 15.28 -13.44 19.14
C ARG A 87 14.56 -12.99 20.41
N GLN A 88 15.22 -13.10 21.58
CA GLN A 88 14.62 -12.68 22.85
C GLN A 88 14.28 -11.18 22.87
N LYS A 89 15.09 -10.33 22.22
CA LYS A 89 14.77 -8.90 22.11
C LYS A 89 13.50 -8.64 21.31
N LEU A 90 13.21 -9.49 20.30
CA LEU A 90 11.95 -9.39 19.54
C LEU A 90 10.75 -9.77 20.42
N VAL A 91 10.87 -10.83 21.23
CA VAL A 91 9.85 -11.27 22.20
C VAL A 91 9.57 -10.16 23.22
N ASP A 92 10.61 -9.64 23.86
CA ASP A 92 10.49 -8.59 24.88
C ASP A 92 9.89 -7.30 24.29
N GLY A 93 10.35 -6.89 23.11
CA GLY A 93 9.81 -5.74 22.39
C GLY A 93 8.35 -5.92 21.99
N PHE A 94 7.94 -7.13 21.63
CA PHE A 94 6.54 -7.41 21.37
C PHE A 94 5.68 -7.29 22.62
N LEU A 95 6.12 -7.85 23.75
CA LEU A 95 5.42 -7.74 25.03
C LEU A 95 5.24 -6.28 25.47
N GLU A 96 6.30 -5.50 25.40
CA GLU A 96 6.25 -4.06 25.67
C GLU A 96 5.26 -3.35 24.76
N ARG A 97 5.32 -3.61 23.46
CA ARG A 97 4.44 -2.99 22.46
C ARG A 97 2.97 -3.35 22.65
N ARG A 98 2.69 -4.57 23.12
CA ARG A 98 1.34 -5.06 23.38
C ARG A 98 0.77 -4.61 24.74
N ALA A 99 1.61 -4.11 25.65
CA ALA A 99 1.21 -3.50 26.92
C ALA A 99 0.17 -4.35 27.69
N GLY A 100 0.50 -5.62 28.00
CA GLY A 100 -0.34 -6.55 28.73
C GLY A 100 -1.44 -7.26 27.92
N LYS A 101 -1.49 -7.05 26.60
CA LYS A 101 -2.42 -7.76 25.70
C LYS A 101 -1.86 -9.06 25.13
N ALA A 102 -0.75 -9.54 25.64
CA ALA A 102 -0.13 -10.82 25.30
C ALA A 102 0.61 -11.38 26.52
N THR A 103 0.65 -12.70 26.65
CA THR A 103 1.48 -13.38 27.65
C THR A 103 2.87 -13.66 27.06
N PRO A 104 3.89 -13.95 27.93
CA PRO A 104 5.21 -14.33 27.46
C PRO A 104 5.19 -15.53 26.51
N GLU A 105 4.40 -16.56 26.83
CA GLU A 105 4.24 -17.78 26.01
C GLU A 105 3.62 -17.47 24.64
N GLN A 106 2.64 -16.56 24.61
CA GLN A 106 2.04 -16.10 23.34
C GLN A 106 3.04 -15.31 22.50
N ALA A 107 3.83 -14.46 23.14
CA ALA A 107 4.86 -13.67 22.45
C ALA A 107 5.94 -14.56 21.85
N GLU A 108 6.42 -15.54 22.62
CA GLU A 108 7.40 -16.52 22.14
C GLU A 108 6.86 -17.31 20.94
N GLY A 109 5.66 -17.87 21.04
CA GLY A 109 5.03 -18.64 19.95
C GLY A 109 4.73 -17.79 18.70
N LEU A 110 4.47 -16.47 18.85
CA LEU A 110 4.26 -15.60 17.72
C LEU A 110 5.57 -15.31 16.96
N MET A 111 6.73 -15.42 17.59
CA MET A 111 8.02 -15.26 16.89
C MET A 111 8.38 -16.48 16.02
N ASP A 112 7.64 -17.59 16.09
CA ASP A 112 7.71 -18.69 15.10
C ASP A 112 6.98 -18.33 13.80
N ASN A 113 6.10 -17.35 13.82
CA ASN A 113 5.42 -16.86 12.65
C ASN A 113 6.28 -15.79 11.95
N HIS A 114 6.73 -16.06 10.74
CA HIS A 114 7.65 -15.21 9.98
C HIS A 114 7.10 -13.80 9.75
N ASN A 115 5.77 -13.60 9.62
CA ASN A 115 5.19 -12.26 9.49
C ASN A 115 5.31 -11.46 10.79
N TYR A 116 5.10 -12.08 11.95
CA TYR A 116 5.32 -11.43 13.24
C TYR A 116 6.80 -11.14 13.47
N PHE A 117 7.65 -12.12 13.17
CA PHE A 117 9.10 -11.97 13.30
C PHE A 117 9.63 -10.82 12.44
N GLY A 118 9.31 -10.81 11.14
CA GLY A 118 9.72 -9.75 10.21
C GLY A 118 9.16 -8.37 10.57
N THR A 119 7.91 -8.32 11.09
CA THR A 119 7.32 -7.08 11.58
C THR A 119 8.06 -6.57 12.82
N MET A 120 8.46 -7.44 13.75
CA MET A 120 9.25 -7.05 14.91
C MET A 120 10.67 -6.64 14.53
N MET A 121 11.31 -7.31 13.56
CA MET A 121 12.59 -6.86 13.00
C MET A 121 12.50 -5.43 12.48
N THR A 122 11.42 -5.12 11.74
CA THR A 122 11.19 -3.76 11.22
C THR A 122 10.93 -2.76 12.35
N TYR A 123 10.12 -3.13 13.34
CA TYR A 123 9.80 -2.27 14.47
C TYR A 123 11.03 -1.92 15.33
N LEU A 124 11.93 -2.87 15.55
CA LEU A 124 13.14 -2.68 16.35
C LEU A 124 14.36 -2.20 15.54
N GLY A 125 14.21 -1.95 14.24
CA GLY A 125 15.26 -1.37 13.42
C GLY A 125 16.30 -2.35 12.88
N TYR A 126 16.04 -3.66 12.91
CA TYR A 126 16.85 -4.67 12.19
C TYR A 126 16.61 -4.64 10.69
N ALA A 127 15.43 -4.18 10.26
CA ALA A 127 15.08 -3.88 8.87
C ALA A 127 14.38 -2.53 8.78
N ASP A 128 14.35 -1.94 7.59
CA ASP A 128 13.73 -0.64 7.33
C ASP A 128 12.30 -0.80 6.80
N ALA A 129 12.01 -1.93 6.17
CA ALA A 129 10.69 -2.29 5.64
C ALA A 129 10.50 -3.81 5.62
N MET A 130 9.22 -4.23 5.49
CA MET A 130 8.83 -5.61 5.25
C MET A 130 7.89 -5.69 4.05
N VAL A 131 8.06 -6.71 3.20
CA VAL A 131 7.14 -7.04 2.10
C VAL A 131 6.70 -8.49 2.24
N SER A 132 5.40 -8.71 2.31
CA SER A 132 4.79 -10.03 2.50
C SER A 132 3.48 -10.14 1.71
N GLY A 133 2.93 -11.35 1.57
CA GLY A 133 1.64 -11.63 0.94
C GLY A 133 1.71 -12.46 -0.34
N ALA A 134 2.85 -13.10 -0.63
CA ALA A 134 2.98 -14.02 -1.76
C ALA A 134 2.23 -15.35 -1.51
N VAL A 135 2.20 -15.83 -0.27
CA VAL A 135 1.52 -17.06 0.16
C VAL A 135 0.57 -16.86 1.34
N HIS A 136 0.75 -15.79 2.12
CA HIS A 136 -0.11 -15.48 3.25
C HIS A 136 -1.38 -14.72 2.82
N SER A 137 -2.46 -14.90 3.57
CA SER A 137 -3.69 -14.12 3.39
C SER A 137 -3.46 -12.64 3.74
N THR A 138 -4.32 -11.75 3.24
CA THR A 138 -4.32 -10.32 3.62
C THR A 138 -4.38 -10.16 5.14
N GLY A 139 -5.24 -10.95 5.82
CA GLY A 139 -5.38 -10.90 7.28
C GLY A 139 -4.09 -11.29 8.02
N ASP A 140 -3.38 -12.32 7.56
CA ASP A 140 -2.14 -12.80 8.20
C ASP A 140 -0.98 -11.84 7.97
N THR A 141 -0.99 -11.10 6.87
CA THR A 141 0.01 -10.07 6.56
C THR A 141 -0.26 -8.77 7.33
N VAL A 142 -1.50 -8.30 7.35
CA VAL A 142 -1.87 -7.00 7.93
C VAL A 142 -1.96 -7.03 9.45
N ARG A 143 -2.39 -8.15 10.05
CA ARG A 143 -2.57 -8.28 11.51
C ARG A 143 -1.32 -7.95 12.32
N PRO A 144 -0.11 -8.48 12.02
CA PRO A 144 1.11 -8.09 12.71
C PRO A 144 1.39 -6.58 12.60
N ALA A 145 1.23 -5.99 11.41
CA ALA A 145 1.43 -4.57 11.20
C ALA A 145 0.48 -3.72 12.06
N LEU A 146 -0.82 -4.06 12.12
CA LEU A 146 -1.79 -3.36 12.97
C LEU A 146 -1.50 -3.50 14.46
N GLN A 147 -0.98 -4.64 14.88
CA GLN A 147 -0.69 -4.89 16.29
C GLN A 147 0.61 -4.23 16.76
N ILE A 148 1.63 -4.17 15.91
CA ILE A 148 2.99 -3.74 16.24
C ILE A 148 3.27 -2.34 15.73
N ILE A 149 3.18 -2.10 14.42
CA ILE A 149 3.48 -0.79 13.81
C ILE A 149 2.39 0.21 14.16
N LYS A 150 1.11 -0.18 13.99
CA LYS A 150 -0.09 0.66 14.16
C LYS A 150 -0.20 1.73 13.06
N THR A 151 -1.20 2.61 13.20
CA THR A 151 -1.41 3.74 12.30
C THR A 151 -0.51 4.92 12.66
N LYS A 152 -0.27 5.81 11.71
CA LYS A 152 0.37 7.10 11.96
C LYS A 152 -0.48 7.94 12.92
N PRO A 153 0.13 8.87 13.70
CA PRO A 153 -0.63 9.82 14.48
C PRO A 153 -1.64 10.59 13.63
N GLY A 154 -2.87 10.71 14.09
CA GLY A 154 -3.95 11.40 13.37
C GLY A 154 -4.64 10.58 12.28
N VAL A 155 -4.25 9.33 12.06
CA VAL A 155 -4.91 8.39 11.14
C VAL A 155 -5.63 7.32 11.94
N SER A 156 -6.94 7.25 11.82
CA SER A 156 -7.75 6.31 12.61
C SER A 156 -7.70 4.88 12.04
N ARG A 157 -7.52 4.72 10.72
CA ARG A 157 -7.56 3.45 10.02
C ARG A 157 -6.49 3.33 8.94
N THR A 158 -6.07 2.11 8.67
CA THR A 158 -5.34 1.77 7.45
C THR A 158 -6.30 1.61 6.29
N SER A 159 -5.87 1.96 5.09
CA SER A 159 -6.61 1.73 3.85
C SER A 159 -5.72 1.05 2.81
N GLY A 160 -6.34 0.31 1.89
CA GLY A 160 -5.66 -0.31 0.77
C GLY A 160 -5.72 0.57 -0.46
N ALA A 161 -4.59 0.79 -1.13
CA ALA A 161 -4.52 1.52 -2.38
C ALA A 161 -3.86 0.66 -3.47
N PHE A 162 -4.46 0.65 -4.65
CA PHE A 162 -3.90 0.02 -5.84
C PHE A 162 -3.43 1.07 -6.82
N ILE A 163 -2.18 0.96 -7.27
CA ILE A 163 -1.68 1.74 -8.39
C ILE A 163 -2.05 1.02 -9.67
N MET A 164 -2.99 1.60 -10.41
CA MET A 164 -3.51 1.05 -11.65
C MET A 164 -2.77 1.67 -12.83
N THR A 165 -2.20 0.85 -13.69
CA THR A 165 -1.48 1.31 -14.88
C THR A 165 -2.18 0.85 -16.16
N LYS A 166 -2.42 1.76 -17.09
CA LYS A 166 -2.99 1.47 -18.39
C LYS A 166 -2.23 2.23 -19.47
N ARG A 167 -1.38 1.54 -20.21
CA ARG A 167 -0.45 2.17 -21.18
C ARG A 167 0.46 3.16 -20.44
N ASN A 168 0.36 4.45 -20.76
CA ASN A 168 1.15 5.53 -20.16
C ASN A 168 0.39 6.30 -19.07
N GLU A 169 -0.78 5.81 -18.65
CA GLU A 169 -1.60 6.44 -17.64
C GLU A 169 -1.52 5.65 -16.33
N THR A 170 -1.47 6.39 -15.24
CA THR A 170 -1.42 5.83 -13.88
C THR A 170 -2.53 6.43 -13.05
N TYR A 171 -3.22 5.57 -12.30
CA TYR A 171 -4.33 5.93 -11.43
C TYR A 171 -4.15 5.28 -10.06
N LEU A 172 -4.82 5.82 -9.05
CA LEU A 172 -4.90 5.22 -7.73
C LEU A 172 -6.36 4.88 -7.41
N PHE A 173 -6.61 3.61 -7.04
CA PHE A 173 -7.92 3.11 -6.59
C PHE A 173 -7.87 2.79 -5.11
N SER A 174 -8.82 3.27 -4.30
CA SER A 174 -8.87 3.09 -2.84
C SER A 174 -10.33 3.21 -2.31
N ASP A 175 -10.77 2.51 -1.25
CA ASP A 175 -10.15 1.34 -0.67
C ASP A 175 -10.74 0.10 -1.36
N CYS A 176 -9.87 -0.80 -1.80
CA CYS A 176 -10.29 -1.97 -2.55
C CYS A 176 -10.08 -3.29 -1.79
N ALA A 177 -9.53 -3.25 -0.55
CA ALA A 177 -9.03 -4.47 0.08
C ALA A 177 -9.17 -4.56 1.61
N ILE A 178 -9.38 -3.47 2.34
CA ILE A 178 -9.28 -3.45 3.81
C ILE A 178 -10.60 -3.07 4.49
N ASN A 179 -11.18 -1.91 4.15
CA ASN A 179 -12.36 -1.40 4.85
C ASN A 179 -13.65 -1.88 4.17
N ILE A 180 -14.41 -2.73 4.84
CA ILE A 180 -15.61 -3.37 4.28
C ILE A 180 -16.68 -2.33 3.96
N ASN A 181 -17.05 -1.52 4.93
CA ASN A 181 -18.06 -0.47 4.77
C ASN A 181 -17.72 0.72 5.67
N PRO A 182 -16.84 1.63 5.22
CA PRO A 182 -16.46 2.81 5.98
C PRO A 182 -17.65 3.76 6.14
N ASN A 183 -17.76 4.42 7.30
CA ASN A 183 -18.68 5.54 7.49
C ASN A 183 -18.14 6.80 6.79
N ALA A 184 -18.88 7.92 6.82
CA ALA A 184 -18.51 9.16 6.13
C ALA A 184 -17.17 9.72 6.59
N GLN A 185 -16.89 9.74 7.89
CA GLN A 185 -15.63 10.21 8.45
C GLN A 185 -14.46 9.32 8.01
N GLU A 186 -14.63 8.01 8.10
CA GLU A 186 -13.62 7.03 7.68
C GLU A 186 -13.33 7.10 6.17
N LEU A 187 -14.38 7.27 5.36
CA LEU A 187 -14.25 7.42 3.92
C LEU A 187 -13.52 8.72 3.53
N ALA A 188 -13.76 9.81 4.26
CA ALA A 188 -13.04 11.08 4.11
C ALA A 188 -11.54 10.92 4.43
N GLU A 189 -11.20 10.23 5.52
CA GLU A 189 -9.80 9.95 5.88
C GLU A 189 -9.11 9.09 4.82
N ILE A 190 -9.80 8.07 4.28
CA ILE A 190 -9.31 7.26 3.15
C ILE A 190 -8.99 8.14 1.94
N ALA A 191 -9.86 9.09 1.60
CA ALA A 191 -9.65 10.01 0.48
C ALA A 191 -8.40 10.88 0.68
N VAL A 192 -8.22 11.45 1.87
CA VAL A 192 -7.05 12.28 2.20
C VAL A 192 -5.76 11.48 2.16
N GLU A 193 -5.73 10.28 2.75
CA GLU A 193 -4.55 9.42 2.72
C GLU A 193 -4.26 8.89 1.29
N SER A 194 -5.29 8.69 0.48
CA SER A 194 -5.14 8.34 -0.94
C SER A 194 -4.51 9.46 -1.76
N ALA A 195 -4.89 10.71 -1.50
CA ALA A 195 -4.27 11.88 -2.13
C ALA A 195 -2.77 11.98 -1.79
N LYS A 196 -2.40 11.82 -0.51
CA LYS A 196 -1.00 11.79 -0.06
C LYS A 196 -0.23 10.61 -0.68
N THR A 197 -0.87 9.45 -0.79
CA THR A 197 -0.26 8.28 -1.44
C THR A 197 -0.01 8.54 -2.92
N ALA A 198 -0.94 9.19 -3.62
CA ALA A 198 -0.79 9.55 -5.02
C ALA A 198 0.46 10.43 -5.26
N GLU A 199 0.71 11.41 -4.39
CA GLU A 199 1.92 12.25 -4.46
C GLU A 199 3.22 11.45 -4.35
N LEU A 200 3.26 10.40 -3.51
CA LEU A 200 4.44 9.55 -3.36
C LEU A 200 4.80 8.81 -4.67
N PHE A 201 3.79 8.55 -5.50
CA PHE A 201 3.92 7.87 -6.79
C PHE A 201 3.92 8.83 -7.98
N ASP A 202 4.07 10.15 -7.75
CA ASP A 202 4.04 11.20 -8.77
C ASP A 202 2.73 11.21 -9.59
N ILE A 203 1.62 10.79 -8.95
CA ILE A 203 0.26 10.86 -9.50
C ILE A 203 -0.39 12.14 -9.01
N GLU A 204 -0.95 12.94 -9.92
CA GLU A 204 -1.66 14.16 -9.54
C GLU A 204 -2.84 13.84 -8.60
N PRO A 205 -2.92 14.44 -7.40
CA PRO A 205 -3.91 14.09 -6.39
C PRO A 205 -5.28 14.74 -6.67
N VAL A 206 -5.87 14.45 -7.81
CA VAL A 206 -7.23 14.84 -8.20
C VAL A 206 -8.18 13.71 -7.82
N VAL A 207 -8.95 13.89 -6.75
CA VAL A 207 -9.68 12.82 -6.05
C VAL A 207 -11.16 12.85 -6.35
N ALA A 208 -11.70 11.77 -6.92
CA ALA A 208 -13.12 11.54 -7.10
C ALA A 208 -13.68 10.62 -6.02
N MET A 209 -14.68 11.11 -5.27
CA MET A 209 -15.47 10.31 -4.33
C MET A 209 -16.60 9.62 -5.10
N LEU A 210 -16.48 8.31 -5.27
CA LEU A 210 -17.34 7.54 -6.16
C LEU A 210 -18.68 7.16 -5.53
N SER A 211 -19.72 7.18 -6.37
CA SER A 211 -21.07 6.75 -6.04
C SER A 211 -21.78 6.28 -7.31
N PHE A 212 -22.93 5.66 -7.18
CA PHE A 212 -23.86 5.46 -8.30
C PHE A 212 -24.65 6.73 -8.68
N SER A 213 -24.47 7.81 -7.95
CA SER A 213 -25.04 9.15 -8.18
C SER A 213 -23.97 10.13 -8.64
N THR A 214 -24.37 11.12 -9.44
CA THR A 214 -23.56 12.31 -9.77
C THR A 214 -24.36 13.55 -9.44
N LYS A 215 -23.87 14.33 -8.43
CA LYS A 215 -24.44 15.64 -8.04
C LYS A 215 -25.95 15.64 -7.87
N GLY A 216 -26.46 14.66 -7.11
CA GLY A 216 -27.87 14.54 -6.78
C GLY A 216 -28.72 13.83 -7.83
N SER A 217 -28.12 13.11 -8.80
CA SER A 217 -28.89 12.33 -9.78
C SER A 217 -29.64 11.14 -9.17
N ALA A 218 -29.26 10.70 -7.97
CA ALA A 218 -29.94 9.71 -7.16
C ALA A 218 -29.91 10.13 -5.69
N ALA A 219 -30.69 9.43 -4.85
CA ALA A 219 -30.77 9.68 -3.41
C ALA A 219 -30.74 8.37 -2.62
N GLY A 220 -30.38 8.46 -1.34
CA GLY A 220 -30.36 7.35 -0.41
C GLY A 220 -29.14 7.39 0.52
N PRO A 221 -29.13 6.52 1.55
CA PRO A 221 -28.09 6.57 2.60
C PRO A 221 -26.68 6.41 2.07
N ASP A 222 -26.49 5.59 1.03
CA ASP A 222 -25.17 5.39 0.43
C ASP A 222 -24.68 6.63 -0.33
N VAL A 223 -25.58 7.38 -0.98
CA VAL A 223 -25.28 8.66 -1.63
C VAL A 223 -24.95 9.72 -0.56
N GLU A 224 -25.80 9.85 0.47
CA GLU A 224 -25.64 10.80 1.57
C GLU A 224 -24.29 10.60 2.28
N LYS A 225 -23.88 9.34 2.52
CA LYS A 225 -22.55 8.98 3.06
C LYS A 225 -21.42 9.58 2.22
N VAL A 226 -21.47 9.44 0.91
CA VAL A 226 -20.40 9.94 0.01
C VAL A 226 -20.41 11.48 -0.05
N VAL A 227 -21.60 12.10 -0.08
CA VAL A 227 -21.73 13.57 -0.05
C VAL A 227 -21.14 14.13 1.25
N GLU A 228 -21.47 13.53 2.40
CA GLU A 228 -20.92 13.93 3.69
C GLU A 228 -19.40 13.70 3.74
N ALA A 229 -18.91 12.53 3.31
CA ALA A 229 -17.49 12.21 3.26
C ALA A 229 -16.71 13.20 2.38
N THR A 230 -17.28 13.62 1.26
CA THR A 230 -16.66 14.62 0.37
C THR A 230 -16.44 15.94 1.08
N LYS A 231 -17.44 16.45 1.79
CA LYS A 231 -17.33 17.70 2.55
C LYS A 231 -16.27 17.59 3.66
N ILE A 232 -16.30 16.50 4.42
CA ILE A 232 -15.31 16.26 5.48
C ILE A 232 -13.89 16.21 4.89
N ALA A 233 -13.70 15.51 3.76
CA ALA A 233 -12.39 15.39 3.11
C ALA A 233 -11.88 16.75 2.61
N GLN A 234 -12.73 17.59 2.04
CA GLN A 234 -12.42 18.96 1.62
C GLN A 234 -11.99 19.84 2.80
N ASP A 235 -12.68 19.72 3.94
CA ASP A 235 -12.33 20.45 5.16
C ASP A 235 -11.01 19.95 5.77
N LEU A 236 -10.75 18.63 5.75
CA LEU A 236 -9.52 18.05 6.29
C LEU A 236 -8.29 18.35 5.44
N ALA A 237 -8.46 18.51 4.14
CA ALA A 237 -7.35 18.66 3.19
C ALA A 237 -7.68 19.63 2.05
N PRO A 238 -7.87 20.94 2.37
CA PRO A 238 -8.29 21.95 1.40
C PRO A 238 -7.25 22.21 0.28
N GLN A 239 -6.03 21.71 0.44
CA GLN A 239 -4.98 21.82 -0.57
C GLN A 239 -5.18 20.84 -1.75
N TYR A 240 -6.01 19.80 -1.58
CA TYR A 240 -6.29 18.82 -2.64
C TYR A 240 -7.60 19.12 -3.36
N LYS A 241 -7.64 18.79 -4.65
CA LYS A 241 -8.87 18.79 -5.42
C LYS A 241 -9.64 17.51 -5.12
N ILE A 242 -10.63 17.59 -4.26
CA ILE A 242 -11.51 16.47 -3.88
C ILE A 242 -12.94 16.86 -4.23
N ASP A 243 -13.64 16.02 -5.00
CA ASP A 243 -15.04 16.27 -5.34
C ASP A 243 -15.83 14.95 -5.44
N GLY A 244 -17.13 15.06 -5.23
CA GLY A 244 -18.13 13.98 -5.22
C GLY A 244 -19.49 14.52 -4.78
N GLU A 245 -20.51 13.70 -4.81
CA GLU A 245 -20.44 12.31 -5.31
C GLU A 245 -20.42 12.30 -6.85
N LEU A 246 -19.64 11.39 -7.42
CA LEU A 246 -19.50 11.22 -8.86
C LEU A 246 -19.64 9.74 -9.25
N GLN A 247 -20.38 9.48 -10.32
CA GLN A 247 -20.32 8.18 -10.99
C GLN A 247 -18.94 8.01 -11.65
N PHE A 248 -18.51 6.75 -11.82
CA PHE A 248 -17.18 6.46 -12.38
C PHE A 248 -16.98 7.07 -13.79
N ASP A 249 -17.99 6.97 -14.66
CA ASP A 249 -17.94 7.56 -16.01
C ASP A 249 -17.81 9.09 -15.97
N ALA A 250 -18.50 9.76 -15.04
CA ALA A 250 -18.40 11.20 -14.87
C ALA A 250 -17.02 11.61 -14.29
N ALA A 251 -16.44 10.81 -13.39
CA ALA A 251 -15.11 11.05 -12.83
C ALA A 251 -14.00 10.83 -13.87
N PHE A 252 -14.18 9.85 -14.78
CA PHE A 252 -13.11 9.38 -15.67
C PHE A 252 -13.18 9.99 -17.08
N VAL A 253 -14.38 10.17 -17.66
CA VAL A 253 -14.56 10.54 -19.07
C VAL A 253 -14.87 12.03 -19.20
N PRO A 254 -13.98 12.85 -19.82
CA PRO A 254 -14.18 14.30 -19.91
C PRO A 254 -15.48 14.75 -20.60
N SER A 255 -15.96 13.99 -21.60
CA SER A 255 -17.21 14.33 -22.28
C SER A 255 -18.45 14.07 -21.43
N VAL A 256 -18.40 13.03 -20.55
CA VAL A 256 -19.46 12.73 -19.60
C VAL A 256 -19.45 13.76 -18.46
N ALA A 257 -18.28 14.14 -17.99
CA ALA A 257 -18.11 15.19 -16.97
C ALA A 257 -18.76 16.52 -17.38
N LYS A 258 -18.51 16.95 -18.62
CA LYS A 258 -19.12 18.18 -19.17
C LYS A 258 -20.66 18.15 -19.19
N LEU A 259 -21.25 16.96 -19.31
CA LEU A 259 -22.69 16.80 -19.33
C LEU A 259 -23.28 16.69 -17.92
N LYS A 260 -22.63 15.88 -17.05
CA LYS A 260 -23.20 15.51 -15.74
C LYS A 260 -22.76 16.43 -14.60
N SER A 261 -21.57 17.03 -14.70
CA SER A 261 -20.95 17.85 -13.62
C SER A 261 -20.00 18.92 -14.19
N PRO A 262 -20.53 19.87 -15.02
CA PRO A 262 -19.73 20.86 -15.72
C PRO A 262 -18.95 21.81 -14.79
N GLU A 263 -19.42 22.02 -13.56
CA GLU A 263 -18.78 22.92 -12.59
C GLU A 263 -17.69 22.22 -11.74
N SER A 264 -17.50 20.90 -11.89
CA SER A 264 -16.52 20.16 -11.11
C SER A 264 -15.11 20.31 -11.70
N GLU A 265 -14.15 20.69 -10.85
CA GLU A 265 -12.73 20.70 -11.21
C GLU A 265 -12.08 19.30 -11.18
N VAL A 266 -12.82 18.27 -10.76
CA VAL A 266 -12.36 16.89 -10.61
C VAL A 266 -12.95 16.00 -11.70
N ALA A 267 -14.21 16.20 -12.04
CA ALA A 267 -14.91 15.36 -13.01
C ALA A 267 -14.20 15.34 -14.38
N GLY A 268 -13.99 14.14 -14.91
CA GLY A 268 -13.30 13.90 -16.18
C GLY A 268 -11.78 14.07 -16.12
N GLN A 269 -11.21 14.39 -14.97
CA GLN A 269 -9.77 14.63 -14.77
C GLN A 269 -9.22 13.82 -13.58
N ALA A 270 -10.05 13.06 -12.87
CA ALA A 270 -9.65 12.33 -11.70
C ALA A 270 -8.50 11.34 -11.99
N LYS A 271 -7.57 11.27 -11.06
CA LYS A 271 -6.48 10.28 -11.04
C LYS A 271 -6.55 9.39 -9.80
N VAL A 272 -7.28 9.82 -8.77
CA VAL A 272 -7.53 9.07 -7.54
C VAL A 272 -9.02 8.79 -7.44
N TYR A 273 -9.39 7.52 -7.31
CA TYR A 273 -10.78 7.06 -7.25
C TYR A 273 -11.02 6.38 -5.91
N VAL A 274 -11.89 6.98 -5.10
CA VAL A 274 -12.25 6.48 -3.77
C VAL A 274 -13.62 5.81 -3.84
N PHE A 275 -13.61 4.51 -3.60
CA PHE A 275 -14.81 3.68 -3.66
C PHE A 275 -15.59 3.73 -2.33
N PRO A 276 -16.94 3.75 -2.36
CA PRO A 276 -17.75 3.94 -1.16
C PRO A 276 -17.74 2.75 -0.19
N GLU A 277 -17.35 1.56 -0.69
CA GLU A 277 -17.28 0.32 0.08
C GLU A 277 -16.44 -0.73 -0.67
N ILE A 278 -16.08 -1.83 0.02
CA ILE A 278 -15.09 -2.79 -0.47
C ILE A 278 -15.52 -3.56 -1.74
N GLN A 279 -16.82 -3.86 -1.90
CA GLN A 279 -17.28 -4.66 -3.04
C GLN A 279 -17.10 -3.89 -4.35
N SER A 280 -17.52 -2.61 -4.37
CA SER A 280 -17.32 -1.75 -5.55
C SER A 280 -15.85 -1.55 -5.85
N GLY A 281 -15.01 -1.34 -4.83
CA GLY A 281 -13.57 -1.21 -4.99
C GLY A 281 -12.91 -2.50 -5.48
N ASN A 282 -13.27 -3.64 -4.87
CA ASN A 282 -12.68 -4.94 -5.22
C ASN A 282 -13.08 -5.42 -6.62
N ILE A 283 -14.33 -5.17 -7.06
CA ILE A 283 -14.79 -5.49 -8.41
C ILE A 283 -14.19 -4.50 -9.44
N GLY A 284 -13.91 -3.25 -9.02
CA GLY A 284 -13.47 -2.16 -9.89
C GLY A 284 -12.06 -2.33 -10.46
N TYR A 285 -11.14 -2.99 -9.71
CA TYR A 285 -9.80 -3.26 -10.19
C TYR A 285 -9.68 -4.64 -10.81
#